data_f54e43619c1f02559df268c1537eda2d
#
_entry.id   f54e43619c1f02559df268c1537eda2d
#
_cell.length_a   1.000
_cell.length_b   1.000
_cell.length_c   1.000
_cell.angle_alpha   90.00
_cell.angle_beta   90.00
_cell.angle_gamma   90.00
#
_symmetry.space_group_name_H-M   'P 1'
#
loop_
_entity.id
_entity.type
_entity.pdbx_description
1 polymer ?
#
loop_
_entity_poly.entity_id
_entity_poly.type
_entity_poly.pdbx_seq_one_letter_code
_entity_poly.pdbx_strand_id
1 'polypeptide(L)'
;MSAITNPQSTIANPFTFSQSSLQDYVDCPRCFQLRYIEHLAWPAVETEPALENERRMLAGQLFHRLAQQAIIGLPTERLDRLAGGEDLKRWWDHFARELPHLKTLGKLQTETSLSAPIGEHRLVAKYDLIAILDGKAAIYDWKTSRKRPRDEWMSARLQTLVYRYLLVVSGAHLNGGQPFEPEQVEMLYWYTDFPSEPARFPYSAAHFKRDAAILEKLVAEITSAADFPTTNEDAKCRYCPYRSYCGRGVEAGEWQDAEAETENGLADFEINLEQIAEIEF
;
A
#
# COMPACT_ATOMS: atom_id res chain seq x y z
N MET A 1 -12.70 -37.28 -13.27
CA MET A 1 -12.25 -35.94 -12.81
C MET A 1 -13.45 -35.27 -12.15
N SER A 2 -13.56 -35.38 -10.84
CA SER A 2 -14.68 -34.81 -10.10
C SER A 2 -14.41 -33.31 -9.97
N ALA A 3 -15.34 -32.50 -10.48
CA ALA A 3 -15.35 -31.04 -10.23
C ALA A 3 -15.51 -30.84 -8.72
N ILE A 4 -14.51 -30.25 -8.09
CA ILE A 4 -14.60 -29.74 -6.73
C ILE A 4 -15.54 -28.53 -6.82
N THR A 5 -16.80 -28.73 -6.50
CA THR A 5 -17.74 -27.63 -6.29
C THR A 5 -17.28 -26.87 -5.07
N ASN A 6 -16.63 -25.72 -5.30
CA ASN A 6 -16.25 -24.78 -4.26
C ASN A 6 -17.53 -24.24 -3.59
N PRO A 7 -17.69 -24.33 -2.26
CA PRO A 7 -18.81 -23.68 -1.59
C PRO A 7 -18.77 -22.19 -1.93
N GLN A 8 -19.90 -21.58 -2.22
CA GLN A 8 -20.04 -20.17 -2.55
C GLN A 8 -19.35 -19.33 -1.46
N SER A 9 -18.15 -18.87 -1.76
CA SER A 9 -17.39 -18.00 -0.86
C SER A 9 -18.00 -16.60 -0.97
N THR A 10 -19.00 -16.34 -0.14
CA THR A 10 -19.58 -15.01 -0.01
C THR A 10 -18.67 -14.15 0.85
N ILE A 11 -18.43 -12.92 0.39
CA ILE A 11 -17.71 -11.92 1.17
C ILE A 11 -18.48 -11.64 2.46
N ALA A 12 -17.79 -11.62 3.60
CA ALA A 12 -18.38 -11.26 4.88
C ALA A 12 -19.01 -9.84 4.80
N ASN A 13 -20.17 -9.66 5.42
CA ASN A 13 -20.78 -8.34 5.51
C ASN A 13 -20.84 -7.92 7.00
N PRO A 14 -20.21 -6.80 7.42
CA PRO A 14 -19.38 -5.88 6.59
C PRO A 14 -17.96 -6.44 6.33
N PHE A 15 -17.42 -6.18 5.14
CA PHE A 15 -16.01 -6.45 4.80
C PHE A 15 -15.19 -5.16 4.90
N THR A 16 -13.90 -5.28 5.24
CA THR A 16 -13.00 -4.13 5.29
C THR A 16 -12.03 -4.18 4.11
N PHE A 17 -12.19 -3.22 3.20
CA PHE A 17 -11.32 -3.04 2.05
C PHE A 17 -10.15 -2.12 2.38
N SER A 18 -8.98 -2.42 1.83
CA SER A 18 -7.81 -1.55 1.80
C SER A 18 -7.35 -1.32 0.36
N GLN A 19 -6.43 -0.39 0.14
CA GLN A 19 -5.82 -0.23 -1.19
C GLN A 19 -5.17 -1.52 -1.69
N SER A 20 -4.54 -2.30 -0.78
CA SER A 20 -3.91 -3.58 -1.14
C SER A 20 -4.95 -4.63 -1.54
N SER A 21 -6.05 -4.77 -0.78
CA SER A 21 -7.08 -5.74 -1.13
C SER A 21 -7.78 -5.40 -2.45
N LEU A 22 -8.04 -4.12 -2.71
CA LEU A 22 -8.59 -3.66 -3.97
C LEU A 22 -7.63 -3.90 -5.13
N GLN A 23 -6.32 -3.63 -4.92
CA GLN A 23 -5.29 -3.86 -5.93
C GLN A 23 -5.16 -5.35 -6.24
N ASP A 24 -5.13 -6.22 -5.22
CA ASP A 24 -5.07 -7.67 -5.41
C ASP A 24 -6.24 -8.19 -6.26
N TYR A 25 -7.44 -7.62 -6.08
CA TYR A 25 -8.58 -7.99 -6.92
C TYR A 25 -8.40 -7.54 -8.38
N VAL A 26 -7.97 -6.29 -8.59
CA VAL A 26 -7.73 -5.76 -9.94
C VAL A 26 -6.62 -6.52 -10.65
N ASP A 27 -5.59 -6.94 -9.93
CA ASP A 27 -4.49 -7.71 -10.50
C ASP A 27 -4.89 -9.16 -10.77
N CYS A 28 -5.59 -9.80 -9.85
CA CYS A 28 -6.08 -11.16 -9.98
C CYS A 28 -7.21 -11.45 -8.98
N PRO A 29 -8.48 -11.53 -9.42
CA PRO A 29 -9.60 -11.85 -8.54
C PRO A 29 -9.35 -13.11 -7.69
N ARG A 30 -8.69 -14.14 -8.25
CA ARG A 30 -8.35 -15.35 -7.49
C ARG A 30 -7.36 -15.09 -6.36
N CYS A 31 -6.39 -14.20 -6.54
CA CYS A 31 -5.47 -13.79 -5.47
C CYS A 31 -6.23 -13.14 -4.31
N PHE A 32 -7.14 -12.21 -4.63
CA PHE A 32 -8.02 -11.60 -3.63
C PHE A 32 -8.84 -12.65 -2.88
N GLN A 33 -9.47 -13.58 -3.58
CA GLN A 33 -10.26 -14.64 -2.95
C GLN A 33 -9.45 -15.48 -1.98
N LEU A 34 -8.28 -15.97 -2.43
CA LEU A 34 -7.42 -16.83 -1.60
C LEU A 34 -6.93 -16.09 -0.34
N ARG A 35 -6.57 -14.82 -0.48
CA ARG A 35 -5.99 -14.05 0.61
C ARG A 35 -7.04 -13.53 1.59
N TYR A 36 -8.12 -12.94 1.11
CA TYR A 36 -9.04 -12.16 1.94
C TYR A 36 -10.38 -12.85 2.23
N ILE A 37 -10.78 -13.84 1.45
CA ILE A 37 -12.00 -14.61 1.69
C ILE A 37 -11.68 -15.96 2.31
N GLU A 38 -10.74 -16.70 1.70
CA GLU A 38 -10.35 -18.02 2.18
C GLU A 38 -9.28 -17.98 3.27
N HIS A 39 -8.62 -16.81 3.48
CA HIS A 39 -7.51 -16.62 4.44
C HIS A 39 -6.42 -17.69 4.30
N LEU A 40 -6.13 -18.09 3.07
CA LEU A 40 -5.19 -19.15 2.78
C LEU A 40 -3.76 -18.67 3.04
N ALA A 41 -3.14 -19.18 4.10
CA ALA A 41 -1.71 -19.03 4.32
C ALA A 41 -0.96 -19.98 3.38
N TRP A 42 -0.39 -19.44 2.30
CA TRP A 42 0.42 -20.23 1.38
C TRP A 42 1.88 -19.86 1.51
N PRO A 43 2.76 -20.80 1.91
CA PRO A 43 4.18 -20.51 2.01
C PRO A 43 4.74 -20.24 0.61
N ALA A 44 5.41 -19.11 0.42
CA ALA A 44 6.27 -18.93 -0.72
C ALA A 44 7.35 -20.02 -0.70
N VAL A 45 7.74 -20.51 -1.87
CA VAL A 45 8.87 -21.44 -1.96
C VAL A 45 10.11 -20.70 -1.48
N GLU A 46 10.82 -21.25 -0.49
CA GLU A 46 12.06 -20.70 0.07
C GLU A 46 13.24 -20.92 -0.91
N THR A 47 13.22 -20.23 -2.04
CA THR A 47 14.29 -20.28 -3.05
C THR A 47 14.67 -18.86 -3.45
N GLU A 48 15.90 -18.64 -3.86
CA GLU A 48 16.28 -17.40 -4.52
C GLU A 48 15.49 -17.24 -5.84
N PRO A 49 14.97 -16.03 -6.17
CA PRO A 49 15.22 -14.75 -5.51
C PRO A 49 14.23 -14.42 -4.37
N ALA A 50 13.35 -15.35 -3.95
CA ALA A 50 12.32 -15.09 -2.93
C ALA A 50 12.92 -14.63 -1.59
N LEU A 51 14.04 -15.22 -1.16
CA LEU A 51 14.74 -14.83 0.07
C LEU A 51 15.33 -13.42 -0.01
N GLU A 52 15.86 -13.02 -1.16
CA GLU A 52 16.35 -11.64 -1.35
C GLU A 52 15.19 -10.65 -1.30
N ASN A 53 14.08 -10.95 -1.95
CA ASN A 53 12.86 -10.15 -1.93
C ASN A 53 12.36 -9.98 -0.49
N GLU A 54 12.33 -11.04 0.31
CA GLU A 54 11.92 -11.01 1.72
C GLU A 54 12.85 -10.12 2.55
N ARG A 55 14.18 -10.25 2.40
CA ARG A 55 15.15 -9.40 3.10
C ARG A 55 14.93 -7.92 2.78
N ARG A 56 14.63 -7.59 1.52
CA ARG A 56 14.36 -6.20 1.11
C ARG A 56 13.05 -5.69 1.69
N MET A 57 11.99 -6.50 1.70
CA MET A 57 10.74 -6.14 2.34
C MET A 57 10.94 -5.87 3.84
N LEU A 58 11.68 -6.71 4.55
CA LEU A 58 12.02 -6.51 5.95
C LEU A 58 12.84 -5.22 6.17
N ALA A 59 13.79 -4.93 5.28
CA ALA A 59 14.54 -3.68 5.34
C ALA A 59 13.64 -2.47 5.08
N GLY A 60 12.68 -2.56 4.15
CA GLY A 60 11.67 -1.53 3.90
C GLY A 60 10.79 -1.28 5.12
N GLN A 61 10.25 -2.33 5.75
CA GLN A 61 9.46 -2.21 6.98
C GLN A 61 10.26 -1.57 8.12
N LEU A 62 11.53 -1.96 8.27
CA LEU A 62 12.39 -1.35 9.28
C LEU A 62 12.66 0.13 8.96
N PHE A 63 12.84 0.49 7.69
CA PHE A 63 12.97 1.88 7.27
C PHE A 63 11.74 2.72 7.66
N HIS A 64 10.50 2.27 7.36
CA HIS A 64 9.26 2.96 7.74
C HIS A 64 9.20 3.16 9.25
N ARG A 65 9.57 2.13 10.04
CA ARG A 65 9.61 2.23 11.49
C ARG A 65 10.64 3.24 11.99
N LEU A 66 11.85 3.29 11.40
CA LEU A 66 12.86 4.27 11.76
C LEU A 66 12.42 5.70 11.40
N ALA A 67 11.82 5.89 10.22
CA ALA A 67 11.28 7.17 9.79
C ALA A 67 10.19 7.67 10.75
N GLN A 68 9.23 6.83 11.11
CA GLN A 68 8.22 7.14 12.13
C GLN A 68 8.86 7.57 13.44
N GLN A 69 9.79 6.78 13.98
CA GLN A 69 10.43 7.05 15.26
C GLN A 69 11.21 8.39 15.25
N ALA A 70 11.84 8.74 14.14
CA ALA A 70 12.54 10.02 13.99
C ALA A 70 11.57 11.22 13.95
N ILE A 71 10.44 11.05 13.27
CA ILE A 71 9.41 12.10 13.19
C ILE A 71 8.79 12.36 14.56
N ILE A 72 8.51 11.33 15.36
CA ILE A 72 7.97 11.48 16.72
C ILE A 72 9.03 11.93 17.74
N GLY A 73 10.30 12.14 17.33
CA GLY A 73 11.33 12.81 18.11
C GLY A 73 12.34 11.91 18.77
N LEU A 74 12.45 10.63 18.43
CA LEU A 74 13.57 9.81 18.89
C LEU A 74 14.89 10.35 18.33
N PRO A 75 15.98 10.37 19.14
CA PRO A 75 17.29 10.85 18.67
C PRO A 75 17.80 10.08 17.47
N THR A 76 18.17 10.77 16.41
CA THR A 76 18.68 10.18 15.16
C THR A 76 19.92 9.34 15.38
N GLU A 77 20.79 9.68 16.35
CA GLU A 77 21.98 8.93 16.69
C GLU A 77 21.69 7.52 17.24
N ARG A 78 20.51 7.34 17.84
CA ARG A 78 20.04 6.00 18.28
C ARG A 78 19.53 5.19 17.11
N LEU A 79 18.77 5.83 16.24
CA LEU A 79 18.16 5.20 15.06
C LEU A 79 19.21 4.82 14.03
N ASP A 80 20.24 5.65 13.87
CA ASP A 80 21.40 5.39 12.99
C ASP A 80 22.08 4.05 13.29
N ARG A 81 22.18 3.66 14.57
CA ARG A 81 22.75 2.38 14.97
C ARG A 81 21.90 1.16 14.57
N LEU A 82 20.61 1.37 14.33
CA LEU A 82 19.68 0.32 13.92
C LEU A 82 19.60 0.20 12.38
N ALA A 83 20.06 1.20 11.66
CA ALA A 83 20.10 1.22 10.20
C ALA A 83 21.28 0.33 9.68
N GLY A 84 21.13 -0.98 9.89
CA GLY A 84 22.13 -1.98 9.44
C GLY A 84 21.91 -2.42 7.99
N GLY A 85 22.99 -2.85 7.33
CA GLY A 85 22.96 -3.24 5.92
C GLY A 85 23.06 -2.03 4.97
N GLU A 86 23.47 -2.30 3.73
CA GLU A 86 23.82 -1.25 2.76
C GLU A 86 22.58 -0.44 2.33
N ASP A 87 21.52 -1.12 1.93
CA ASP A 87 20.30 -0.46 1.44
C ASP A 87 19.63 0.36 2.55
N LEU A 88 19.38 -0.23 3.72
CA LEU A 88 18.72 0.45 4.83
C LEU A 88 19.52 1.66 5.33
N LYS A 89 20.85 1.53 5.40
CA LYS A 89 21.71 2.65 5.81
C LYS A 89 21.65 3.80 4.81
N ARG A 90 21.69 3.51 3.53
CA ARG A 90 21.58 4.51 2.47
C ARG A 90 20.22 5.23 2.52
N TRP A 91 19.12 4.49 2.65
CA TRP A 91 17.76 5.06 2.76
C TRP A 91 17.60 5.94 3.99
N TRP A 92 18.13 5.45 5.12
CA TRP A 92 18.15 6.20 6.37
C TRP A 92 18.94 7.52 6.26
N ASP A 93 20.13 7.49 5.65
CA ASP A 93 20.97 8.68 5.47
C ASP A 93 20.28 9.73 4.57
N HIS A 94 19.52 9.29 3.57
CA HIS A 94 18.71 10.19 2.74
C HIS A 94 17.57 10.78 3.57
N PHE A 95 16.86 9.97 4.31
CA PHE A 95 15.74 10.42 5.15
C PHE A 95 16.19 11.36 6.28
N ALA A 96 17.28 11.06 6.95
CA ALA A 96 17.82 11.90 8.02
C ALA A 96 18.18 13.33 7.55
N ARG A 97 18.57 13.47 6.27
CA ARG A 97 18.78 14.80 5.64
C ARG A 97 17.48 15.52 5.32
N GLU A 98 16.41 14.81 5.02
CA GLU A 98 15.07 15.37 4.75
C GLU A 98 14.30 15.70 6.03
N LEU A 99 14.58 15.02 7.13
CA LEU A 99 13.86 15.16 8.39
C LEU A 99 13.74 16.60 8.91
N PRO A 100 14.79 17.47 8.86
CA PRO A 100 14.65 18.87 9.28
C PRO A 100 13.60 19.62 8.46
N HIS A 101 13.52 19.37 7.16
CA HIS A 101 12.49 19.95 6.31
C HIS A 101 11.09 19.44 6.69
N LEU A 102 10.91 18.14 6.86
CA LEU A 102 9.62 17.57 7.27
C LEU A 102 9.09 18.21 8.55
N LYS A 103 9.97 18.49 9.53
CA LYS A 103 9.61 19.15 10.80
C LYS A 103 9.14 20.60 10.64
N THR A 104 9.31 21.22 9.48
CA THR A 104 8.78 22.57 9.18
C THR A 104 7.37 22.54 8.59
N LEU A 105 6.84 21.36 8.24
CA LEU A 105 5.56 21.21 7.54
C LEU A 105 4.32 21.26 8.45
N GLY A 106 4.46 21.84 9.64
CA GLY A 106 3.36 22.00 10.58
C GLY A 106 3.10 20.79 11.46
N LYS A 107 1.83 20.41 11.64
CA LYS A 107 1.46 19.25 12.46
C LYS A 107 1.68 17.97 11.69
N LEU A 108 2.50 17.09 12.24
CA LEU A 108 2.83 15.80 11.66
C LEU A 108 2.05 14.67 12.35
N GLN A 109 1.41 13.81 11.56
CA GLN A 109 0.67 12.64 12.01
C GLN A 109 1.25 11.40 11.31
N THR A 110 1.94 10.54 12.04
CA THR A 110 2.56 9.32 11.50
C THR A 110 1.70 8.10 11.79
N GLU A 111 1.79 7.10 10.93
CA GLU A 111 1.13 5.79 11.09
C GLU A 111 -0.37 5.93 11.41
N THR A 112 -0.99 6.96 10.82
CA THR A 112 -2.39 7.29 11.07
C THR A 112 -3.30 6.43 10.21
N SER A 113 -4.27 5.78 10.84
CA SER A 113 -5.28 5.01 10.12
C SER A 113 -6.57 5.83 9.98
N LEU A 114 -7.08 5.92 8.75
CA LEU A 114 -8.38 6.51 8.45
C LEU A 114 -9.31 5.45 7.89
N SER A 115 -10.59 5.60 8.15
CA SER A 115 -11.61 4.71 7.59
C SER A 115 -12.91 5.44 7.33
N ALA A 116 -13.63 5.02 6.29
CA ALA A 116 -14.95 5.50 5.95
C ALA A 116 -15.86 4.36 5.47
N PRO A 117 -17.19 4.50 5.61
CA PRO A 117 -18.12 3.59 4.94
C PRO A 117 -17.95 3.68 3.41
N ILE A 118 -18.14 2.54 2.73
CA ILE A 118 -18.25 2.44 1.29
C ILE A 118 -19.32 1.39 0.96
N GLY A 119 -20.51 1.83 0.55
CA GLY A 119 -21.68 0.99 0.55
C GLY A 119 -21.98 0.41 1.94
N GLU A 120 -22.21 -0.89 2.04
CA GLU A 120 -22.42 -1.62 3.30
C GLU A 120 -21.09 -2.08 3.96
N HIS A 121 -19.96 -1.69 3.40
CA HIS A 121 -18.62 -2.10 3.79
C HIS A 121 -17.79 -0.94 4.34
N ARG A 122 -16.54 -1.20 4.67
CA ARG A 122 -15.60 -0.19 5.17
C ARG A 122 -14.37 -0.13 4.27
N LEU A 123 -13.93 1.09 3.98
CA LEU A 123 -12.65 1.34 3.35
C LEU A 123 -11.68 1.88 4.40
N VAL A 124 -10.44 1.36 4.43
CA VAL A 124 -9.40 1.78 5.36
C VAL A 124 -8.10 2.09 4.64
N ALA A 125 -7.32 3.01 5.20
CA ALA A 125 -5.95 3.25 4.79
C ALA A 125 -5.10 3.60 6.01
N LYS A 126 -3.83 3.20 5.97
CA LYS A 126 -2.81 3.56 6.94
C LYS A 126 -1.77 4.43 6.25
N TYR A 127 -1.51 5.59 6.78
CA TYR A 127 -0.65 6.62 6.20
C TYR A 127 0.69 6.65 6.90
N ASP A 128 1.78 6.64 6.16
CA ASP A 128 3.13 6.81 6.74
C ASP A 128 3.26 8.15 7.43
N LEU A 129 2.84 9.25 6.74
CA LEU A 129 2.82 10.58 7.30
C LEU A 129 1.74 11.44 6.65
N ILE A 130 1.00 12.18 7.46
CA ILE A 130 0.16 13.30 7.03
C ILE A 130 0.73 14.56 7.67
N ALA A 131 1.17 15.52 6.87
CA ALA A 131 1.63 16.84 7.30
C ALA A 131 0.50 17.86 7.09
N ILE A 132 0.16 18.63 8.13
CA ILE A 132 -0.96 19.58 8.10
C ILE A 132 -0.45 20.97 8.45
N LEU A 133 -0.62 21.90 7.53
CA LEU A 133 -0.24 23.29 7.68
C LEU A 133 -1.28 24.21 7.05
N ASP A 134 -1.77 25.20 7.81
CA ASP A 134 -2.74 26.20 7.34
C ASP A 134 -3.97 25.63 6.64
N GLY A 135 -4.52 24.53 7.19
CA GLY A 135 -5.70 23.85 6.66
C GLY A 135 -5.45 23.03 5.39
N LYS A 136 -4.21 22.89 4.96
CA LYS A 136 -3.80 22.00 3.86
C LYS A 136 -3.15 20.75 4.41
N ALA A 137 -3.30 19.65 3.71
CA ALA A 137 -2.72 18.36 4.07
C ALA A 137 -1.90 17.78 2.94
N ALA A 138 -0.67 17.39 3.25
CA ALA A 138 0.21 16.63 2.37
C ALA A 138 0.39 15.22 2.92
N ILE A 139 0.00 14.23 2.13
CA ILE A 139 0.20 12.81 2.43
C ILE A 139 1.59 12.43 1.91
N TYR A 140 2.44 11.92 2.76
CA TYR A 140 3.73 11.35 2.37
C TYR A 140 3.67 9.84 2.49
N ASP A 141 4.13 9.17 1.46
CA ASP A 141 4.29 7.72 1.41
C ASP A 141 5.72 7.40 0.97
N TRP A 142 6.40 6.61 1.80
CA TRP A 142 7.81 6.29 1.59
C TRP A 142 7.95 5.08 0.67
N LYS A 143 8.74 5.22 -0.39
CA LYS A 143 9.01 4.14 -1.34
C LYS A 143 10.49 3.74 -1.29
N THR A 144 10.74 2.45 -1.03
CA THR A 144 12.08 1.85 -0.99
C THR A 144 12.46 1.15 -2.30
N SER A 145 11.77 1.48 -3.38
CA SER A 145 11.99 0.93 -4.70
C SER A 145 13.29 1.42 -5.33
N ARG A 146 13.98 0.54 -6.07
CA ARG A 146 15.22 0.86 -6.82
C ARG A 146 14.96 1.66 -8.09
N LYS A 147 13.73 1.72 -8.55
CA LYS A 147 13.30 2.47 -9.72
C LYS A 147 12.21 3.44 -9.31
N ARG A 148 12.21 4.59 -9.93
CA ARG A 148 11.13 5.55 -9.80
C ARG A 148 10.15 5.32 -10.94
N PRO A 149 8.92 4.84 -10.65
CA PRO A 149 7.89 4.66 -11.67
C PRO A 149 7.47 6.00 -12.29
N ARG A 150 6.86 5.96 -13.46
CA ARG A 150 6.31 7.15 -14.12
C ARG A 150 5.14 7.73 -13.34
N ASP A 151 5.04 9.05 -13.29
CA ASP A 151 4.02 9.77 -12.53
C ASP A 151 2.59 9.44 -13.01
N GLU A 152 2.39 9.25 -14.33
CA GLU A 152 1.10 8.87 -14.88
C GLU A 152 0.60 7.56 -14.30
N TRP A 153 1.49 6.59 -14.17
CA TRP A 153 1.17 5.30 -13.60
C TRP A 153 0.87 5.41 -12.10
N MET A 154 1.71 6.14 -11.33
CA MET A 154 1.50 6.36 -9.90
C MET A 154 0.19 7.11 -9.61
N SER A 155 -0.20 8.04 -10.48
CA SER A 155 -1.45 8.78 -10.34
C SER A 155 -2.71 7.91 -10.45
N ALA A 156 -2.62 6.80 -11.19
CA ALA A 156 -3.72 5.86 -11.44
C ALA A 156 -3.79 4.72 -10.39
N ARG A 157 -2.80 4.58 -9.51
CA ARG A 157 -2.80 3.51 -8.49
C ARG A 157 -3.95 3.65 -7.51
N LEU A 158 -4.50 2.52 -7.09
CA LEU A 158 -5.54 2.50 -6.06
C LEU A 158 -5.08 3.11 -4.74
N GLN A 159 -3.81 2.99 -4.37
CA GLN A 159 -3.24 3.66 -3.22
C GLN A 159 -3.41 5.19 -3.32
N THR A 160 -3.06 5.78 -4.47
CA THR A 160 -3.20 7.22 -4.70
C THR A 160 -4.66 7.68 -4.61
N LEU A 161 -5.59 6.88 -5.15
CA LEU A 161 -7.03 7.16 -5.11
C LEU A 161 -7.56 7.05 -3.68
N VAL A 162 -7.33 5.92 -3.02
CA VAL A 162 -7.85 5.60 -1.68
C VAL A 162 -7.36 6.60 -0.64
N TYR A 163 -6.07 6.93 -0.64
CA TYR A 163 -5.48 7.80 0.38
C TYR A 163 -6.03 9.21 0.31
N ARG A 164 -6.07 9.82 -0.88
CA ARG A 164 -6.63 11.16 -1.05
C ARG A 164 -8.14 11.19 -0.73
N TYR A 165 -8.88 10.19 -1.22
CA TYR A 165 -10.31 10.06 -0.98
C TYR A 165 -10.63 9.96 0.51
N LEU A 166 -10.00 9.04 1.24
CA LEU A 166 -10.24 8.85 2.67
C LEU A 166 -9.86 10.06 3.52
N LEU A 167 -8.78 10.77 3.16
CA LEU A 167 -8.40 11.97 3.90
C LEU A 167 -9.46 13.06 3.79
N VAL A 168 -10.07 13.27 2.62
CA VAL A 168 -11.19 14.20 2.44
C VAL A 168 -12.41 13.75 3.24
N VAL A 169 -12.78 12.47 3.15
CA VAL A 169 -14.04 11.95 3.74
C VAL A 169 -13.97 11.83 5.26
N SER A 170 -12.82 11.46 5.83
CA SER A 170 -12.71 11.11 7.25
C SER A 170 -11.62 11.85 8.03
N GLY A 171 -10.87 12.75 7.38
CA GLY A 171 -9.74 13.46 7.98
C GLY A 171 -10.09 14.67 8.83
N ALA A 172 -11.36 15.06 8.98
CA ALA A 172 -11.76 16.29 9.68
C ALA A 172 -11.18 16.42 11.10
N HIS A 173 -11.11 15.35 11.86
CA HIS A 173 -10.56 15.32 13.21
C HIS A 173 -9.06 15.68 13.27
N LEU A 174 -8.32 15.51 12.19
CA LEU A 174 -6.92 15.92 12.06
C LEU A 174 -6.78 17.42 11.86
N ASN A 175 -7.82 18.07 11.30
CA ASN A 175 -7.90 19.50 10.96
C ASN A 175 -8.81 20.28 11.93
N GLY A 176 -8.76 19.97 13.22
CA GLY A 176 -9.55 20.69 14.20
C GLY A 176 -11.08 20.54 14.06
N GLY A 177 -11.54 19.48 13.43
CA GLY A 177 -12.94 19.19 13.16
C GLY A 177 -13.48 19.76 11.84
N GLN A 178 -12.66 20.47 11.07
CA GLN A 178 -13.02 20.98 9.75
C GLN A 178 -12.69 19.96 8.65
N PRO A 179 -13.63 19.61 7.78
CA PRO A 179 -13.34 18.77 6.62
C PRO A 179 -12.24 19.39 5.74
N PHE A 180 -11.46 18.56 5.10
CA PHE A 180 -10.58 19.01 4.03
C PHE A 180 -11.35 19.10 2.71
N GLU A 181 -11.24 20.23 2.03
CA GLU A 181 -11.63 20.31 0.63
C GLU A 181 -10.61 19.56 -0.24
N PRO A 182 -11.03 18.95 -1.36
CA PRO A 182 -10.09 18.21 -2.22
C PRO A 182 -8.86 19.03 -2.63
N GLU A 183 -9.04 20.32 -2.93
CA GLU A 183 -7.97 21.24 -3.33
C GLU A 183 -6.95 21.56 -2.21
N GLN A 184 -7.26 21.17 -0.99
CA GLN A 184 -6.37 21.30 0.17
C GLN A 184 -5.52 20.04 0.41
N VAL A 185 -5.72 18.99 -0.40
CA VAL A 185 -5.04 17.70 -0.26
C VAL A 185 -4.08 17.47 -1.41
N GLU A 186 -2.88 17.04 -1.11
CA GLU A 186 -1.96 16.47 -2.10
C GLU A 186 -1.37 15.15 -1.58
N MET A 187 -0.91 14.29 -2.48
CA MET A 187 -0.15 13.09 -2.13
C MET A 187 1.24 13.16 -2.76
N LEU A 188 2.23 12.76 -1.97
CA LEU A 188 3.63 12.68 -2.37
C LEU A 188 4.15 11.28 -2.14
N TYR A 189 4.73 10.69 -3.20
CA TYR A 189 5.61 9.55 -3.06
C TYR A 189 7.05 10.03 -2.96
N TRP A 190 7.68 9.75 -1.83
CA TRP A 190 9.09 10.07 -1.62
C TRP A 190 9.92 8.79 -1.73
N TYR A 191 10.82 8.77 -2.71
CA TYR A 191 11.63 7.59 -3.04
C TYR A 191 12.97 7.68 -2.33
N THR A 192 13.31 6.66 -1.55
CA THR A 192 14.55 6.61 -0.76
C THR A 192 15.80 6.66 -1.64
N ASP A 193 15.77 6.08 -2.83
CA ASP A 193 16.87 6.10 -3.78
C ASP A 193 16.84 7.30 -4.75
N PHE A 194 15.73 8.08 -4.76
CA PHE A 194 15.55 9.31 -5.57
C PHE A 194 15.00 10.46 -4.73
N PRO A 195 15.70 10.85 -3.64
CA PRO A 195 15.14 11.78 -2.66
C PRO A 195 14.89 13.19 -3.21
N SER A 196 15.57 13.58 -4.30
CA SER A 196 15.38 14.87 -4.97
C SER A 196 14.23 14.88 -5.98
N GLU A 197 13.60 13.74 -6.26
CA GLU A 197 12.60 13.56 -7.31
C GLU A 197 11.29 12.97 -6.78
N PRO A 198 10.64 13.59 -5.75
CA PRO A 198 9.35 13.11 -5.26
C PRO A 198 8.28 13.25 -6.34
N ALA A 199 7.38 12.28 -6.42
CA ALA A 199 6.21 12.39 -7.27
C ALA A 199 5.07 13.07 -6.49
N ARG A 200 4.45 14.10 -7.07
CA ARG A 200 3.41 14.92 -6.42
C ARG A 200 2.10 14.84 -7.18
N PHE A 201 1.02 14.60 -6.45
CA PHE A 201 -0.32 14.40 -6.98
C PHE A 201 -1.32 15.32 -6.27
N PRO A 202 -1.50 16.56 -6.74
CA PRO A 202 -2.53 17.46 -6.21
C PRO A 202 -3.92 16.86 -6.44
N TYR A 203 -4.84 17.20 -5.57
CA TYR A 203 -6.21 16.72 -5.65
C TYR A 203 -7.15 17.83 -6.07
N SER A 204 -8.33 17.48 -6.56
CA SER A 204 -9.36 18.43 -6.96
C SER A 204 -10.75 17.80 -6.79
N ALA A 205 -11.80 18.62 -6.76
CA ALA A 205 -13.18 18.16 -6.71
C ALA A 205 -13.53 17.22 -7.87
N ALA A 206 -12.95 17.45 -9.06
CA ALA A 206 -13.15 16.57 -10.21
C ALA A 206 -12.49 15.19 -9.99
N HIS A 207 -11.27 15.17 -9.46
CA HIS A 207 -10.58 13.92 -9.11
C HIS A 207 -11.32 13.20 -7.98
N PHE A 208 -11.77 13.91 -6.94
CA PHE A 208 -12.52 13.32 -5.83
C PHE A 208 -13.79 12.59 -6.30
N LYS A 209 -14.59 13.23 -7.16
CA LYS A 209 -15.80 12.60 -7.74
C LYS A 209 -15.48 11.37 -8.57
N ARG A 210 -14.43 11.44 -9.39
CA ARG A 210 -13.97 10.31 -10.21
C ARG A 210 -13.51 9.15 -9.32
N ASP A 211 -12.67 9.43 -8.33
CA ASP A 211 -12.09 8.43 -7.45
C ASP A 211 -13.18 7.75 -6.61
N ALA A 212 -14.15 8.52 -6.09
CA ALA A 212 -15.34 7.99 -5.40
C ALA A 212 -16.09 6.99 -6.28
N ALA A 213 -16.42 7.38 -7.52
CA ALA A 213 -17.15 6.52 -8.45
C ALA A 213 -16.37 5.24 -8.82
N ILE A 214 -15.04 5.32 -8.97
CA ILE A 214 -14.18 4.16 -9.22
C ILE A 214 -14.21 3.20 -8.03
N LEU A 215 -14.03 3.71 -6.80
CA LEU A 215 -13.98 2.91 -5.59
C LEU A 215 -15.34 2.25 -5.29
N GLU A 216 -16.43 3.00 -5.41
CA GLU A 216 -17.79 2.46 -5.24
C GLU A 216 -18.10 1.36 -6.26
N LYS A 217 -17.77 1.59 -7.53
CA LYS A 217 -17.96 0.60 -8.59
C LYS A 217 -17.15 -0.67 -8.32
N LEU A 218 -15.88 -0.52 -7.95
CA LEU A 218 -14.99 -1.64 -7.68
C LEU A 218 -15.48 -2.48 -6.49
N VAL A 219 -15.88 -1.83 -5.39
CA VAL A 219 -16.45 -2.52 -4.24
C VAL A 219 -17.74 -3.24 -4.61
N ALA A 220 -18.64 -2.61 -5.37
CA ALA A 220 -19.88 -3.25 -5.82
C ALA A 220 -19.59 -4.47 -6.73
N GLU A 221 -18.61 -4.38 -7.62
CA GLU A 221 -18.18 -5.49 -8.46
C GLU A 221 -17.66 -6.66 -7.61
N ILE A 222 -16.73 -6.40 -6.68
CA ILE A 222 -16.16 -7.43 -5.81
C ILE A 222 -17.25 -8.12 -4.98
N THR A 223 -18.17 -7.34 -4.40
CA THR A 223 -19.18 -7.86 -3.47
C THR A 223 -20.32 -8.62 -4.18
N SER A 224 -20.54 -8.35 -5.45
CA SER A 224 -21.50 -9.07 -6.30
C SER A 224 -20.89 -10.22 -7.09
N ALA A 225 -19.58 -10.41 -7.02
CA ALA A 225 -18.89 -11.45 -7.78
C ALA A 225 -19.34 -12.87 -7.35
N ALA A 226 -19.78 -13.66 -8.30
CA ALA A 226 -20.14 -15.06 -8.08
C ALA A 226 -18.93 -15.99 -8.12
N ASP A 227 -17.88 -15.58 -8.82
CA ASP A 227 -16.61 -16.32 -8.99
C ASP A 227 -15.42 -15.36 -9.05
N PHE A 228 -14.25 -15.90 -8.80
CA PHE A 228 -12.98 -15.17 -8.76
C PHE A 228 -11.97 -15.87 -9.69
N PRO A 229 -11.98 -15.55 -10.99
CA PRO A 229 -11.09 -16.21 -11.96
C PRO A 229 -9.63 -15.80 -11.75
N THR A 230 -8.72 -16.66 -12.21
CA THR A 230 -7.30 -16.31 -12.32
C THR A 230 -7.09 -15.27 -13.42
N THR A 231 -6.10 -14.40 -13.22
CA THR A 231 -5.68 -13.45 -14.27
C THR A 231 -5.14 -14.19 -15.49
N ASN A 232 -5.29 -13.58 -16.68
CA ASN A 232 -4.66 -14.03 -17.93
C ASN A 232 -3.25 -13.43 -18.12
N GLU A 233 -2.81 -12.53 -17.22
CA GLU A 233 -1.52 -11.88 -17.29
C GLU A 233 -0.50 -12.65 -16.44
N ASP A 234 0.25 -13.56 -17.08
CA ASP A 234 1.23 -14.41 -16.38
C ASP A 234 2.32 -13.62 -15.65
N ALA A 235 2.63 -12.41 -16.13
CA ALA A 235 3.57 -11.51 -15.47
C ALA A 235 3.16 -11.23 -14.01
N LYS A 236 1.86 -10.99 -13.73
CA LYS A 236 1.33 -10.77 -12.38
C LYS A 236 1.48 -11.99 -11.47
N CYS A 237 1.53 -13.19 -12.04
CA CYS A 237 1.69 -14.41 -11.27
C CYS A 237 3.12 -14.62 -10.74
N ARG A 238 4.15 -14.04 -11.36
CA ARG A 238 5.55 -14.20 -10.95
C ARG A 238 5.82 -13.77 -9.51
N TYR A 239 5.06 -12.78 -9.03
CA TYR A 239 5.22 -12.21 -7.69
C TYR A 239 4.10 -12.62 -6.73
N CYS A 240 3.13 -13.39 -7.23
CA CYS A 240 2.00 -13.87 -6.43
C CYS A 240 2.43 -15.02 -5.50
N PRO A 241 2.15 -14.96 -4.19
CA PRO A 241 2.47 -16.06 -3.27
C PRO A 241 1.72 -17.33 -3.59
N TYR A 242 0.59 -17.24 -4.29
CA TYR A 242 -0.26 -18.37 -4.66
C TYR A 242 0.05 -18.98 -6.04
N ARG A 243 1.13 -18.53 -6.72
CA ARG A 243 1.44 -18.98 -8.09
C ARG A 243 1.53 -20.51 -8.23
N SER A 244 2.19 -21.19 -7.28
CA SER A 244 2.29 -22.66 -7.29
C SER A 244 0.95 -23.33 -7.03
N TYR A 245 0.13 -22.78 -6.15
CA TYR A 245 -1.23 -23.25 -5.90
C TYR A 245 -2.12 -23.15 -7.14
N CYS A 246 -1.97 -22.08 -7.92
CA CYS A 246 -2.70 -21.87 -9.17
C CYS A 246 -2.10 -22.60 -10.38
N GLY A 247 -1.03 -23.40 -10.21
CA GLY A 247 -0.35 -24.10 -11.32
C GLY A 247 0.44 -23.17 -12.25
N ARG A 248 0.84 -21.98 -11.78
CA ARG A 248 1.58 -20.94 -12.54
C ARG A 248 3.10 -21.01 -12.32
N GLY A 249 3.61 -22.16 -11.86
CA GLY A 249 5.03 -22.39 -11.59
C GLY A 249 5.41 -22.18 -10.13
N VAL A 250 6.64 -22.55 -9.81
CA VAL A 250 7.21 -22.48 -8.45
C VAL A 250 8.25 -21.37 -8.30
N GLU A 251 8.89 -20.96 -9.40
CA GLU A 251 9.93 -19.93 -9.40
C GLU A 251 9.32 -18.54 -9.23
N ALA A 252 9.89 -17.77 -8.29
CA ALA A 252 9.55 -16.36 -8.14
C ALA A 252 10.27 -15.54 -9.22
N GLY A 253 9.65 -14.44 -9.66
CA GLY A 253 10.34 -13.43 -10.45
C GLY A 253 11.35 -12.66 -9.61
N GLU A 254 12.39 -12.11 -10.24
CA GLU A 254 13.29 -11.17 -9.57
C GLU A 254 12.55 -9.87 -9.24
N TRP A 255 12.71 -9.36 -8.02
CA TRP A 255 12.05 -8.14 -7.58
C TRP A 255 12.39 -6.92 -8.46
N GLN A 256 13.60 -6.89 -9.04
CA GLN A 256 14.02 -5.84 -9.98
C GLN A 256 13.18 -5.82 -11.25
N ASP A 257 12.75 -6.99 -11.71
CA ASP A 257 11.85 -7.12 -12.85
C ASP A 257 10.41 -6.75 -12.47
N ALA A 258 9.99 -7.01 -11.22
CA ALA A 258 8.71 -6.53 -10.70
C ALA A 258 8.60 -5.02 -10.80
N GLU A 259 9.63 -4.30 -10.40
CA GLU A 259 9.68 -2.84 -10.50
C GLU A 259 9.64 -2.34 -11.95
N ALA A 260 10.20 -3.09 -12.90
CA ALA A 260 10.15 -2.77 -14.33
C ALA A 260 8.82 -3.17 -14.98
N GLU A 261 8.26 -4.32 -14.57
CA GLU A 261 6.98 -4.84 -15.02
C GLU A 261 5.79 -4.21 -14.27
N THR A 262 6.04 -3.53 -13.14
CA THR A 262 5.05 -2.72 -12.40
C THR A 262 4.65 -1.46 -13.17
N GLU A 263 5.39 -1.07 -14.19
CA GLU A 263 4.85 -0.20 -15.24
C GLU A 263 3.59 -0.79 -15.88
N ASN A 264 3.36 -2.08 -15.73
CA ASN A 264 2.18 -2.84 -16.18
C ASN A 264 1.22 -3.26 -15.06
N GLY A 265 1.30 -2.68 -13.86
CA GLY A 265 0.28 -2.84 -12.81
C GLY A 265 0.53 -3.88 -11.74
N LEU A 266 1.78 -4.23 -11.43
CA LEU A 266 2.09 -5.20 -10.37
C LEU A 266 2.30 -4.54 -8.99
N ALA A 267 1.70 -5.15 -7.99
CA ALA A 267 1.41 -4.66 -6.66
C ALA A 267 2.64 -4.37 -5.78
N ASP A 268 2.53 -3.36 -4.91
CA ASP A 268 3.26 -3.30 -3.65
C ASP A 268 2.87 -4.53 -2.82
N PHE A 269 3.81 -5.40 -2.56
CA PHE A 269 3.68 -6.46 -1.58
C PHE A 269 3.84 -5.85 -0.18
N GLU A 270 2.85 -5.11 0.29
CA GLU A 270 2.72 -4.86 1.72
C GLU A 270 2.18 -6.13 2.38
N ILE A 271 3.02 -6.78 3.18
CA ILE A 271 2.53 -7.76 4.16
C ILE A 271 1.70 -6.95 5.15
N ASN A 272 0.40 -7.09 5.10
CA ASN A 272 -0.50 -6.51 6.08
C ASN A 272 -0.33 -7.29 7.38
N LEU A 273 0.55 -6.77 8.28
CA LEU A 273 0.81 -7.37 9.59
C LEU A 273 -0.44 -7.37 10.50
N GLU A 274 -1.48 -6.60 10.17
CA GLU A 274 -2.76 -6.61 10.90
C GLU A 274 -3.59 -7.88 10.66
N GLN A 275 -3.20 -8.72 9.69
CA GLN A 275 -3.86 -10.01 9.43
C GLN A 275 -3.14 -11.22 10.05
N ILE A 276 -2.02 -11.01 10.72
CA ILE A 276 -1.48 -12.04 11.61
C ILE A 276 -2.38 -12.03 12.83
N ALA A 277 -3.31 -13.00 12.90
CA ALA A 277 -4.13 -13.22 14.06
C ALA A 277 -3.22 -13.24 15.30
N GLU A 278 -3.59 -12.48 16.34
CA GLU A 278 -2.99 -12.63 17.65
C GLU A 278 -3.10 -14.11 18.02
N ILE A 279 -1.96 -14.79 18.04
CA ILE A 279 -1.89 -16.11 18.62
C ILE A 279 -1.91 -15.85 20.12
N GLU A 280 -3.08 -16.00 20.73
CA GLU A 280 -3.19 -16.08 22.18
C GLU A 280 -2.36 -17.28 22.66
N PHE A 281 -1.38 -17.03 23.52
CA PHE A 281 -0.61 -18.06 24.21
C PHE A 281 -1.35 -18.44 25.50
#